data_eacc01d1d261130f9a2945219457d372
#
_entry.id   eacc01d1d261130f9a2945219457d372
#
_cell.length_a   1.000
_cell.length_b   1.000
_cell.length_c   1.000
_cell.angle_alpha   90.00
_cell.angle_beta   90.00
_cell.angle_gamma   90.00
#
_symmetry.space_group_name_H-M   'P 1'
#
loop_
_entity.id
_entity.type
_entity.pdbx_description
1 polymer ?
#
loop_
_entity_poly.entity_id
_entity_poly.type
_entity_poly.pdbx_seq_one_letter_code
_entity_poly.pdbx_strand_id
1 'polypeptide(L)'
;MNLILLGAPGAGKGTQATKIAERYGLVHISTGDIFRANIKNGTEIGKLAKSYIDKGELVPDEVTVAIVKDRLTWDDVKNAKGYLLDGFPRNLYQAEELDKFAKIDGVVNINIDFKLLMDRLCGR
;
A
#
# COMPACT_ATOMS: atom_id res chain seq x y z
N MET A 1 -8.25 -11.70 0.30
CA MET A 1 -8.65 -10.54 -0.53
C MET A 1 -7.52 -9.52 -0.52
N ASN A 2 -7.03 -9.16 -1.70
CA ASN A 2 -5.92 -8.22 -1.82
C ASN A 2 -6.39 -7.00 -2.59
N LEU A 3 -6.36 -5.84 -1.95
CA LEU A 3 -6.91 -4.61 -2.52
C LEU A 3 -5.84 -3.51 -2.61
N ILE A 4 -6.03 -2.62 -3.56
CA ILE A 4 -5.24 -1.40 -3.71
C ILE A 4 -6.15 -0.21 -3.43
N LEU A 5 -5.68 0.72 -2.62
CA LEU A 5 -6.40 1.95 -2.31
C LEU A 5 -5.70 3.12 -2.98
N LEU A 6 -6.43 3.84 -3.82
CA LEU A 6 -5.95 5.03 -4.49
C LEU A 6 -6.76 6.24 -4.01
N GLY A 7 -6.13 7.39 -4.02
CA GLY A 7 -6.80 8.62 -3.63
C GLY A 7 -5.81 9.69 -3.23
N ALA A 8 -6.26 10.94 -3.26
CA ALA A 8 -5.42 12.06 -2.86
C ALA A 8 -5.28 12.12 -1.34
N PRO A 9 -4.10 12.51 -0.84
CA PRO A 9 -3.95 12.77 0.59
C PRO A 9 -4.94 13.85 1.04
N GLY A 10 -5.54 13.68 2.20
CA GLY A 10 -6.49 14.64 2.73
C GLY A 10 -7.93 14.41 2.30
N ALA A 11 -8.20 13.45 1.43
CA ALA A 11 -9.57 13.10 1.01
C ALA A 11 -10.22 12.06 1.92
N GLY A 12 -9.71 11.88 3.13
CA GLY A 12 -10.20 10.86 4.05
C GLY A 12 -9.67 9.46 3.75
N LYS A 13 -8.63 9.37 2.92
CA LYS A 13 -8.10 8.08 2.48
C LYS A 13 -7.64 7.21 3.64
N GLY A 14 -6.87 7.78 4.57
CA GLY A 14 -6.38 7.02 5.73
C GLY A 14 -7.50 6.46 6.60
N THR A 15 -8.53 7.25 6.85
CA THR A 15 -9.69 6.83 7.64
C THR A 15 -10.43 5.71 6.94
N GLN A 16 -10.65 5.85 5.63
CA GLN A 16 -11.35 4.82 4.86
C GLN A 16 -10.54 3.54 4.76
N ALA A 17 -9.22 3.66 4.60
CA ALA A 17 -8.34 2.50 4.56
C ALA A 17 -8.46 1.68 5.85
N THR A 18 -8.44 2.33 7.01
CA THR A 18 -8.57 1.67 8.29
C THR A 18 -9.91 0.94 8.40
N LYS A 19 -11.00 1.60 8.01
CA LYS A 19 -12.33 1.00 8.07
C LYS A 19 -12.46 -0.22 7.15
N ILE A 20 -11.95 -0.12 5.94
CA ILE A 20 -11.99 -1.22 4.98
C ILE A 20 -11.17 -2.40 5.49
N ALA A 21 -9.96 -2.14 5.99
CA ALA A 21 -9.10 -3.18 6.51
C ALA A 21 -9.75 -3.90 7.69
N GLU A 22 -10.34 -3.17 8.62
CA GLU A 22 -11.02 -3.77 9.76
C GLU A 22 -12.21 -4.61 9.34
N ARG A 23 -13.02 -4.09 8.43
CA ARG A 23 -14.25 -4.78 7.99
C ARG A 23 -13.95 -6.12 7.31
N TYR A 24 -12.91 -6.19 6.51
CA TYR A 24 -12.60 -7.38 5.72
C TYR A 24 -11.46 -8.23 6.30
N GLY A 25 -10.92 -7.85 7.43
CA GLY A 25 -9.83 -8.60 8.06
C GLY A 25 -8.51 -8.49 7.30
N LEU A 26 -8.25 -7.34 6.70
CA LEU A 26 -7.05 -7.09 5.90
C LEU A 26 -6.00 -6.35 6.71
N VAL A 27 -4.73 -6.54 6.34
CA VAL A 27 -3.65 -5.74 6.89
C VAL A 27 -3.54 -4.45 6.07
N HIS A 28 -3.61 -3.30 6.73
CA HIS A 28 -3.42 -2.00 6.06
C HIS A 28 -1.93 -1.75 5.89
N ILE A 29 -1.47 -1.67 4.66
CA ILE A 29 -0.07 -1.49 4.31
C ILE A 29 0.09 -0.18 3.55
N SER A 30 0.71 0.82 4.18
CA SER A 30 1.07 2.07 3.50
C SER A 30 2.57 2.09 3.27
N THR A 31 3.00 2.69 2.15
CA THR A 31 4.43 2.76 1.82
C THR A 31 5.22 3.51 2.89
N GLY A 32 4.65 4.59 3.44
CA GLY A 32 5.31 5.31 4.53
C GLY A 32 5.54 4.44 5.75
N ASP A 33 4.54 3.65 6.13
CA ASP A 33 4.66 2.74 7.27
C ASP A 33 5.66 1.63 7.01
N ILE A 34 5.71 1.11 5.78
CA ILE A 34 6.70 0.09 5.41
C ILE A 34 8.12 0.64 5.54
N PHE A 35 8.35 1.84 5.02
CA PHE A 35 9.68 2.48 5.13
C PHE A 35 10.07 2.66 6.59
N ARG A 36 9.16 3.20 7.41
CA ARG A 36 9.45 3.40 8.83
C ARG A 36 9.76 2.10 9.56
N ALA A 37 9.01 1.04 9.28
CA ALA A 37 9.23 -0.26 9.90
C ALA A 37 10.58 -0.87 9.51
N ASN A 38 10.93 -0.81 8.23
CA ASN A 38 12.20 -1.33 7.75
C ASN A 38 13.40 -0.53 8.28
N ILE A 39 13.27 0.79 8.35
CA ILE A 39 14.31 1.65 8.91
C ILE A 39 14.50 1.35 10.39
N LYS A 40 13.42 1.23 11.14
CA LYS A 40 13.45 0.91 12.56
C LYS A 40 14.11 -0.44 12.83
N ASN A 41 13.80 -1.43 12.01
CA ASN A 41 14.33 -2.78 12.16
C ASN A 41 15.74 -2.94 11.57
N GLY A 42 16.27 -1.91 10.92
CA GLY A 42 17.63 -1.95 10.37
C GLY A 42 17.84 -2.94 9.24
N THR A 43 16.80 -3.22 8.45
CA THR A 43 16.94 -4.10 7.30
C THR A 43 17.84 -3.46 6.24
N GLU A 44 18.45 -4.29 5.37
CA GLU A 44 19.29 -3.80 4.28
C GLU A 44 18.53 -2.79 3.41
N ILE A 45 17.30 -3.14 3.05
CA ILE A 45 16.46 -2.29 2.22
C ILE A 45 16.02 -1.02 2.96
N GLY A 46 15.80 -1.13 4.29
CA GLY A 46 15.48 0.02 5.12
C GLY A 46 16.63 1.01 5.19
N LYS A 47 17.85 0.51 5.31
CA LYS A 47 19.07 1.35 5.31
C LYS A 47 19.23 2.07 3.97
N LEU A 48 18.99 1.35 2.87
CA LEU A 48 19.08 1.93 1.54
C LEU A 48 18.02 3.01 1.33
N ALA A 49 16.77 2.74 1.69
CA ALA A 49 15.69 3.71 1.60
C ALA A 49 15.99 4.96 2.44
N LYS A 50 16.51 4.77 3.65
CA LYS A 50 16.87 5.89 4.53
C LYS A 50 17.94 6.78 3.90
N SER A 51 18.91 6.19 3.18
CA SER A 51 19.97 6.98 2.55
C SER A 51 19.41 7.99 1.54
N TYR A 52 18.37 7.61 0.80
CA TYR A 52 17.70 8.53 -0.12
C TYR A 52 16.88 9.58 0.63
N ILE A 53 16.14 9.16 1.64
CA ILE A 53 15.31 10.07 2.44
C ILE A 53 16.16 11.13 3.12
N ASP A 54 17.28 10.73 3.71
CA ASP A 54 18.18 11.65 4.42
C ASP A 54 18.81 12.70 3.49
N LYS A 55 18.94 12.36 2.21
CA LYS A 55 19.45 13.29 1.19
C LYS A 55 18.37 14.15 0.57
N GLY A 56 17.10 13.94 0.95
CA GLY A 56 15.98 14.63 0.34
C GLY A 56 15.64 14.13 -1.06
N GLU A 57 16.13 12.97 -1.44
CA GLU A 57 15.88 12.37 -2.74
C GLU A 57 14.70 11.42 -2.68
N LEU A 58 14.05 11.23 -3.83
CA LEU A 58 12.99 10.23 -3.94
C LEU A 58 13.59 8.84 -3.94
N VAL A 59 12.92 7.91 -3.24
CA VAL A 59 13.34 6.51 -3.25
C VAL A 59 13.06 5.92 -4.64
N PRO A 60 14.04 5.28 -5.29
CA PRO A 60 13.82 4.68 -6.62
C PRO A 60 12.70 3.64 -6.59
N ASP A 61 11.99 3.50 -7.72
CA ASP A 61 10.88 2.56 -7.85
C ASP A 61 11.31 1.12 -7.52
N GLU A 62 12.50 0.72 -7.91
CA GLU A 62 13.02 -0.62 -7.65
C GLU A 62 13.11 -0.90 -6.15
N VAL A 63 13.55 0.09 -5.38
CA VAL A 63 13.66 -0.03 -3.92
C VAL A 63 12.26 -0.08 -3.30
N THR A 64 11.35 0.77 -3.78
CA THR A 64 9.96 0.78 -3.30
C THR A 64 9.29 -0.56 -3.56
N VAL A 65 9.44 -1.11 -4.76
CA VAL A 65 8.88 -2.42 -5.10
C VAL A 65 9.46 -3.52 -4.20
N ALA A 66 10.78 -3.51 -4.00
CA ALA A 66 11.44 -4.51 -3.17
C ALA A 66 10.96 -4.47 -1.73
N ILE A 67 10.76 -3.28 -1.18
CA ILE A 67 10.32 -3.12 0.20
C ILE A 67 8.87 -3.57 0.38
N VAL A 68 8.01 -3.31 -0.59
CA VAL A 68 6.62 -3.78 -0.58
C VAL A 68 6.58 -5.31 -0.69
N LYS A 69 7.36 -5.86 -1.59
CA LYS A 69 7.44 -7.32 -1.77
C LYS A 69 7.87 -8.00 -0.47
N ASP A 70 8.87 -7.47 0.20
CA ASP A 70 9.33 -7.98 1.49
C ASP A 70 8.23 -7.91 2.54
N ARG A 71 7.54 -6.78 2.63
CA ARG A 71 6.46 -6.58 3.61
C ARG A 71 5.35 -7.61 3.47
N LEU A 72 5.03 -8.01 2.26
CA LEU A 72 3.97 -8.99 2.00
C LEU A 72 4.32 -10.40 2.46
N THR A 73 5.58 -10.65 2.84
CA THR A 73 6.01 -11.95 3.36
C THR A 73 5.93 -12.05 4.88
N TRP A 74 5.60 -10.96 5.57
CA TRP A 74 5.55 -10.96 7.03
C TRP A 74 4.37 -11.78 7.54
N ASP A 75 4.50 -12.30 8.77
CA ASP A 75 3.53 -13.22 9.34
C ASP A 75 2.14 -12.61 9.50
N ASP A 76 2.04 -11.33 9.84
CA ASP A 76 0.75 -10.68 10.00
C ASP A 76 -0.06 -10.70 8.70
N VAL A 77 0.61 -10.55 7.57
CA VAL A 77 -0.02 -10.62 6.24
C VAL A 77 -0.43 -12.05 5.93
N LYS A 78 0.45 -13.01 6.20
CA LYS A 78 0.17 -14.43 5.93
C LYS A 78 -1.00 -14.95 6.75
N ASN A 79 -1.18 -14.43 7.97
CA ASN A 79 -2.24 -14.87 8.86
C ASN A 79 -3.55 -14.10 8.69
N ALA A 80 -3.57 -13.05 7.89
CA ALA A 80 -4.76 -12.26 7.61
C ALA A 80 -5.51 -12.79 6.39
N LYS A 81 -6.70 -12.26 6.16
CA LYS A 81 -7.50 -12.61 4.98
C LYS A 81 -6.99 -11.96 3.70
N GLY A 82 -5.99 -11.10 3.83
CA GLY A 82 -5.38 -10.40 2.73
C GLY A 82 -4.82 -9.07 3.19
N TYR A 83 -4.62 -8.15 2.26
CA TYR A 83 -4.03 -6.85 2.57
C TYR A 83 -4.65 -5.74 1.75
N LEU A 84 -4.49 -4.51 2.23
CA LEU A 84 -4.91 -3.30 1.54
C LEU A 84 -3.67 -2.42 1.36
N LEU A 85 -3.25 -2.26 0.10
CA LEU A 85 -2.09 -1.42 -0.22
C LEU A 85 -2.54 0.04 -0.37
N ASP A 86 -1.93 0.91 0.41
CA ASP A 86 -2.25 2.34 0.42
C ASP A 86 -1.03 3.13 -0.05
N GLY A 87 -1.19 3.87 -1.15
CA GLY A 87 -0.12 4.66 -1.72
C GLY A 87 0.85 3.90 -2.62
N PHE A 88 0.50 2.69 -3.03
CA PHE A 88 1.27 1.85 -3.93
C PHE A 88 0.31 0.96 -4.71
N PRO A 89 0.47 0.78 -6.02
CA PRO A 89 1.48 1.40 -6.89
C PRO A 89 1.15 2.85 -7.21
N ARG A 90 2.17 3.65 -7.54
CA ARG A 90 1.99 5.07 -7.90
C ARG A 90 2.28 5.36 -9.36
N ASN A 91 2.81 4.40 -10.09
CA ASN A 91 3.09 4.53 -11.51
C ASN A 91 3.00 3.17 -12.18
N LEU A 92 3.10 3.17 -13.50
CA LEU A 92 2.96 1.94 -14.28
C LEU A 92 4.04 0.92 -13.95
N TYR A 93 5.28 1.36 -13.76
CA TYR A 93 6.37 0.45 -13.42
C TYR A 93 6.08 -0.32 -12.14
N GLN A 94 5.64 0.39 -11.10
CA GLN A 94 5.30 -0.23 -9.83
C GLN A 94 4.12 -1.20 -9.97
N ALA A 95 3.13 -0.83 -10.77
CA ALA A 95 1.97 -1.68 -11.01
C ALA A 95 2.34 -2.97 -11.73
N GLU A 96 3.19 -2.88 -12.74
CA GLU A 96 3.65 -4.06 -13.48
C GLU A 96 4.47 -4.99 -12.60
N GLU A 97 5.34 -4.44 -11.76
CA GLU A 97 6.16 -5.25 -10.85
C GLU A 97 5.30 -5.90 -9.77
N LEU A 98 4.32 -5.17 -9.24
CA LEU A 98 3.38 -5.72 -8.26
C LEU A 98 2.64 -6.92 -8.82
N ASP A 99 2.20 -6.84 -10.07
CA ASP A 99 1.45 -7.91 -10.72
C ASP A 99 2.25 -9.21 -10.82
N LYS A 100 3.57 -9.12 -10.81
CA LYS A 100 4.44 -10.30 -10.89
C LYS A 100 4.48 -11.11 -9.60
N PHE A 101 4.25 -10.49 -8.44
CA PHE A 101 4.36 -11.19 -7.17
C PHE A 101 3.10 -11.13 -6.30
N ALA A 102 2.09 -10.41 -6.71
CA ALA A 102 0.86 -10.26 -5.94
C ALA A 102 -0.37 -10.38 -6.84
N LYS A 103 -1.38 -11.05 -6.35
CA LYS A 103 -2.66 -11.13 -7.04
C LYS A 103 -3.59 -10.09 -6.40
N ILE A 104 -3.97 -9.10 -7.18
CA ILE A 104 -4.86 -8.03 -6.71
C ILE A 104 -6.30 -8.35 -7.12
N ASP A 105 -7.20 -8.35 -6.14
CA ASP A 105 -8.60 -8.68 -6.36
C ASP A 105 -9.45 -7.47 -6.72
N GLY A 106 -9.01 -6.27 -6.33
CA GLY A 106 -9.74 -5.06 -6.65
C GLY A 106 -8.97 -3.79 -6.33
N VAL A 107 -9.45 -2.69 -6.89
CA VAL A 107 -8.87 -1.36 -6.65
C VAL A 107 -9.98 -0.45 -6.14
N VAL A 108 -9.75 0.22 -5.02
CA VAL A 108 -10.67 1.19 -4.45
C VAL A 108 -10.09 2.58 -4.67
N ASN A 109 -10.81 3.42 -5.39
CA ASN A 109 -10.36 4.79 -5.67
C ASN A 109 -11.19 5.77 -4.84
N ILE A 110 -10.53 6.45 -3.91
CA ILE A 110 -11.16 7.42 -3.04
C ILE A 110 -10.80 8.82 -3.54
N ASN A 111 -11.82 9.59 -3.89
CA ASN A 111 -11.65 10.96 -4.32
C ASN A 111 -12.77 11.82 -3.72
N ILE A 112 -12.96 13.04 -4.25
CA ILE A 112 -13.98 13.95 -3.74
C ILE A 112 -15.39 13.40 -3.88
N ASP A 113 -15.62 12.47 -4.80
CA ASP A 113 -16.91 11.84 -5.02
C ASP A 113 -17.01 10.46 -4.38
N PHE A 114 -16.36 10.30 -3.24
CA PHE A 114 -16.29 9.02 -2.54
C PHE A 114 -17.64 8.33 -2.38
N LYS A 115 -18.66 9.10 -1.99
CA LYS A 115 -20.00 8.55 -1.78
C LYS A 115 -20.57 7.93 -3.04
N LEU A 116 -20.42 8.64 -4.16
CA LEU A 116 -20.88 8.16 -5.47
C LEU A 116 -20.10 6.91 -5.88
N LEU A 117 -18.80 6.91 -5.64
CA LEU A 117 -17.95 5.76 -5.92
C LEU A 117 -18.38 4.54 -5.14
N MET A 118 -18.68 4.70 -3.85
CA MET A 118 -19.14 3.59 -3.01
C MET A 118 -20.46 3.02 -3.51
N ASP A 119 -21.38 3.86 -3.94
CA ASP A 119 -22.65 3.40 -4.49
C ASP A 119 -22.42 2.51 -5.71
N ARG A 120 -21.48 2.88 -6.57
CA ARG A 120 -21.12 2.08 -7.74
C ARG A 120 -20.47 0.75 -7.36
N LEU A 121 -19.56 0.78 -6.39
CA LEU A 121 -18.88 -0.42 -5.94
C LEU A 121 -19.82 -1.40 -5.26
N CYS A 122 -20.89 -0.90 -4.65
CA CYS A 122 -21.93 -1.73 -4.04
C CYS A 122 -22.99 -2.22 -5.03
N GLY A 123 -22.79 -1.98 -6.32
CA GLY A 123 -23.70 -2.46 -7.35
C GLY A 123 -24.98 -1.66 -7.53
N ARG A 124 -24.96 -0.43 -7.15
CA ARG A 124 -26.13 0.45 -7.24
C ARG A 124 -26.00 1.48 -8.31
#